data_662191c3b80cd7c649b434bb268b840a
#
_entry.id   662191c3b80cd7c649b434bb268b840a
#
_cell.length_a   1.000
_cell.length_b   1.000
_cell.length_c   1.000
_cell.angle_alpha   90.00
_cell.angle_beta   90.00
_cell.angle_gamma   90.00
#
_symmetry.space_group_name_H-M   'P 1'
#
loop_
_entity.id
_entity.type
_entity.pdbx_description
1 polymer ?
#
loop_
_entity_poly.entity_id
_entity_poly.type
_entity_poly.pdbx_seq_one_letter_code
_entity_poly.pdbx_strand_id
1 'polypeptide(L)'
;MTDTANTTAPIRALIAEDEPILAAALTHALRRLWPELQLVATCANGVEALQQGLALRPDIVFLDIKMPGKTGLEAAEELAEQWEDGQEGQDGRPFPQIVFVTAYDDYALAAFEQAAADYVLKPVNDARLGKTVERLKQRLQAAVPGPAPTASAPAPVASDDNLARLLAQLQAMTPPAPRLQLIRAAVGNSVRMIALADVVYFEALDKYINVVCRDGEALIRTSLKELLPQLDPQQFWQIHRGTIVSASAIASAVRDEAGKLSLTLRQHPAQLRVSPLYAHLFRQM
;
A
#
# COMPACT_ATOMS: atom_id res chain seq x y z
N MET A 1 33.26 15.10 31.15
CA MET A 1 31.81 15.05 30.90
C MET A 1 31.62 15.24 29.43
N THR A 2 31.64 14.15 28.67
CA THR A 2 31.44 14.15 27.22
C THR A 2 30.00 13.74 27.00
N ASP A 3 29.22 14.76 26.62
CA ASP A 3 27.80 14.61 26.22
C ASP A 3 27.77 13.88 24.87
N THR A 4 27.56 12.57 24.90
CA THR A 4 27.31 11.78 23.67
C THR A 4 25.87 12.03 23.27
N ALA A 5 25.64 13.16 22.57
CA ALA A 5 24.41 13.41 21.86
C ALA A 5 24.23 12.26 20.85
N ASN A 6 23.24 11.43 21.12
CA ASN A 6 22.75 10.38 20.21
C ASN A 6 22.10 11.08 19.00
N THR A 7 22.92 11.43 18.02
CA THR A 7 22.49 12.12 16.81
C THR A 7 21.80 11.10 15.88
N THR A 8 20.55 10.82 16.21
CA THR A 8 19.68 10.10 15.27
C THR A 8 19.60 10.95 14.00
N ALA A 9 19.94 10.38 12.84
CA ALA A 9 19.87 11.07 11.56
C ALA A 9 18.46 11.67 11.36
N PRO A 10 18.34 12.89 10.81
CA PRO A 10 17.06 13.53 10.64
C PRO A 10 16.16 12.71 9.72
N ILE A 11 14.90 12.55 10.11
CA ILE A 11 13.88 11.88 9.30
C ILE A 11 13.57 12.76 8.09
N ARG A 12 13.63 12.16 6.90
CA ARG A 12 13.54 12.84 5.61
C ARG A 12 12.19 12.56 4.96
N ALA A 13 11.50 13.61 4.49
CA ALA A 13 10.23 13.47 3.83
C ALA A 13 10.20 14.17 2.46
N LEU A 14 9.43 13.58 1.54
CA LEU A 14 9.10 14.14 0.24
C LEU A 14 7.59 14.44 0.21
N ILE A 15 7.20 15.56 -0.41
CA ILE A 15 5.81 15.91 -0.69
C ILE A 15 5.61 15.91 -2.21
N ALA A 16 4.53 15.30 -2.69
CA ALA A 16 4.06 15.41 -4.07
C ALA A 16 2.62 15.90 -4.09
N GLU A 17 2.45 17.09 -4.64
CA GLU A 17 1.18 17.84 -4.70
C GLU A 17 1.23 18.80 -5.88
N ASP A 18 0.30 18.71 -6.82
CA ASP A 18 0.29 19.53 -8.03
C ASP A 18 -0.29 20.93 -7.80
N GLU A 19 -1.02 21.16 -6.71
CA GLU A 19 -1.53 22.46 -6.34
C GLU A 19 -0.54 23.18 -5.39
N PRO A 20 0.17 24.26 -5.82
CA PRO A 20 1.21 24.91 -5.01
C PRO A 20 0.72 25.44 -3.66
N ILE A 21 -0.55 25.89 -3.60
CA ILE A 21 -1.16 26.39 -2.37
C ILE A 21 -1.33 25.25 -1.36
N LEU A 22 -1.78 24.08 -1.80
CA LEU A 22 -1.96 22.92 -0.94
C LEU A 22 -0.61 22.32 -0.52
N ALA A 23 0.36 22.29 -1.41
CA ALA A 23 1.74 21.90 -1.08
C ALA A 23 2.35 22.80 0.00
N ALA A 24 2.17 24.11 -0.12
CA ALA A 24 2.63 25.09 0.87
C ALA A 24 1.90 24.92 2.22
N ALA A 25 0.58 24.70 2.19
CA ALA A 25 -0.22 24.50 3.40
C ALA A 25 0.21 23.22 4.14
N LEU A 26 0.39 22.09 3.43
CA LEU A 26 0.88 20.85 4.01
C LEU A 26 2.30 21.00 4.57
N THR A 27 3.19 21.66 3.83
CA THR A 27 4.55 21.97 4.28
C THR A 27 4.54 22.78 5.59
N HIS A 28 3.70 23.81 5.66
CA HIS A 28 3.58 24.65 6.86
C HIS A 28 3.04 23.85 8.06
N ALA A 29 2.01 23.03 7.84
CA ALA A 29 1.43 22.20 8.88
C ALA A 29 2.45 21.16 9.41
N LEU A 30 3.19 20.49 8.51
CA LEU A 30 4.24 19.54 8.89
C LEU A 30 5.36 20.20 9.69
N ARG A 31 5.85 21.38 9.28
CA ARG A 31 6.88 22.12 10.02
C ARG A 31 6.44 22.50 11.43
N ARG A 32 5.16 22.79 11.62
CA ARG A 32 4.60 23.10 12.94
C ARG A 32 4.43 21.86 13.81
N LEU A 33 3.95 20.76 13.24
CA LEU A 33 3.65 19.52 13.98
C LEU A 33 4.88 18.62 14.17
N TRP A 34 5.87 18.77 13.30
CA TRP A 34 7.10 17.99 13.31
C TRP A 34 8.31 18.82 12.90
N PRO A 35 8.81 19.71 13.79
CA PRO A 35 9.91 20.62 13.46
C PRO A 35 11.21 19.94 13.03
N GLU A 36 11.45 18.70 13.50
CA GLU A 36 12.65 17.91 13.19
C GLU A 36 12.58 17.22 11.83
N LEU A 37 11.40 17.23 11.16
CA LEU A 37 11.21 16.62 9.85
C LEU A 37 11.93 17.40 8.78
N GLN A 38 12.85 16.78 8.05
CA GLN A 38 13.54 17.38 6.94
C GLN A 38 12.76 17.16 5.63
N LEU A 39 12.15 18.20 5.09
CA LEU A 39 11.55 18.13 3.75
C LEU A 39 12.66 18.22 2.69
N VAL A 40 12.89 17.12 1.99
CA VAL A 40 13.99 17.00 1.02
C VAL A 40 13.58 17.35 -0.40
N ALA A 41 12.29 17.24 -0.74
CA ALA A 41 11.74 17.66 -2.03
C ALA A 41 10.25 17.98 -1.92
N THR A 42 9.79 18.85 -2.83
CA THR A 42 8.37 19.06 -3.13
C THR A 42 8.19 18.95 -4.63
N CYS A 43 7.40 17.99 -5.09
CA CYS A 43 7.17 17.63 -6.48
C CYS A 43 5.77 18.04 -6.92
N ALA A 44 5.63 18.49 -8.17
CA ALA A 44 4.35 18.97 -8.71
C ALA A 44 3.60 17.89 -9.51
N ASN A 45 4.12 16.67 -9.61
CA ASN A 45 3.49 15.58 -10.33
C ASN A 45 4.06 14.22 -9.91
N GLY A 46 3.36 13.13 -10.28
CA GLY A 46 3.75 11.79 -9.89
C GLY A 46 5.02 11.27 -10.56
N VAL A 47 5.37 11.77 -11.74
CA VAL A 47 6.63 11.39 -12.43
C VAL A 47 7.83 11.93 -11.67
N GLU A 48 7.78 13.22 -11.29
CA GLU A 48 8.80 13.86 -10.48
C GLU A 48 8.91 13.22 -9.10
N ALA A 49 7.76 12.90 -8.47
CA ALA A 49 7.72 12.21 -7.18
C ALA A 49 8.45 10.86 -7.22
N LEU A 50 8.25 10.07 -8.27
CA LEU A 50 8.95 8.81 -8.48
C LEU A 50 10.47 9.03 -8.64
N GLN A 51 10.87 9.94 -9.51
CA GLN A 51 12.28 10.23 -9.78
C GLN A 51 13.02 10.72 -8.51
N GLN A 52 12.44 11.70 -7.81
CA GLN A 52 13.02 12.24 -6.58
C GLN A 52 12.97 11.24 -5.43
N GLY A 53 11.90 10.45 -5.35
CA GLY A 53 11.78 9.37 -4.37
C GLY A 53 12.91 8.34 -4.49
N LEU A 54 13.21 7.90 -5.70
CA LEU A 54 14.31 6.96 -5.97
C LEU A 54 15.69 7.59 -5.73
N ALA A 55 15.87 8.85 -6.15
CA ALA A 55 17.17 9.54 -6.03
C ALA A 55 17.48 9.92 -4.57
N LEU A 56 16.50 10.44 -3.86
CA LEU A 56 16.70 10.99 -2.51
C LEU A 56 16.50 9.94 -1.41
N ARG A 57 15.82 8.83 -1.69
CA ARG A 57 15.53 7.78 -0.71
C ARG A 57 14.99 8.35 0.63
N PRO A 58 13.85 9.07 0.65
CA PRO A 58 13.26 9.61 1.86
C PRO A 58 12.72 8.49 2.76
N ASP A 59 12.49 8.81 4.04
CA ASP A 59 11.88 7.89 5.01
C ASP A 59 10.34 7.92 4.92
N ILE A 60 9.79 9.06 4.43
CA ILE A 60 8.35 9.29 4.28
C ILE A 60 8.06 9.96 2.94
N VAL A 61 6.97 9.55 2.29
CA VAL A 61 6.47 10.21 1.08
C VAL A 61 4.99 10.55 1.26
N PHE A 62 4.67 11.84 1.20
CA PHE A 62 3.30 12.34 1.15
C PHE A 62 2.90 12.51 -0.31
N LEU A 63 1.84 11.85 -0.76
CA LEU A 63 1.41 11.81 -2.16
C LEU A 63 -0.04 12.26 -2.28
N ASP A 64 -0.31 13.27 -3.10
CA ASP A 64 -1.66 13.42 -3.63
C ASP A 64 -1.96 12.28 -4.61
N ILE A 65 -3.20 11.80 -4.58
CA ILE A 65 -3.65 10.74 -5.50
C ILE A 65 -3.84 11.29 -6.91
N LYS A 66 -4.43 12.47 -7.04
CA LYS A 66 -4.67 13.10 -8.35
C LYS A 66 -3.57 14.07 -8.71
N MET A 67 -2.65 13.64 -9.52
CA MET A 67 -1.60 14.49 -10.08
C MET A 67 -1.49 14.29 -11.60
N PRO A 68 -1.03 15.31 -12.36
CA PRO A 68 -0.80 15.17 -13.78
C PRO A 68 0.33 14.19 -14.10
N GLY A 69 0.25 13.58 -15.27
CA GLY A 69 1.25 12.64 -15.80
C GLY A 69 1.15 11.25 -15.16
N LYS A 70 1.26 11.14 -13.85
CA LYS A 70 1.17 9.91 -13.08
C LYS A 70 0.41 10.18 -11.78
N THR A 71 -0.55 9.33 -11.47
CA THR A 71 -1.26 9.40 -10.17
C THR A 71 -0.32 9.06 -9.01
N GLY A 72 -0.66 9.52 -7.80
CA GLY A 72 0.11 9.16 -6.60
C GLY A 72 0.13 7.66 -6.33
N LEU A 73 -0.93 6.95 -6.70
CA LEU A 73 -1.01 5.49 -6.60
C LEU A 73 -0.01 4.82 -7.53
N GLU A 74 -0.03 5.19 -8.81
CA GLU A 74 0.93 4.67 -9.80
C GLU A 74 2.38 5.01 -9.43
N ALA A 75 2.62 6.23 -8.90
CA ALA A 75 3.93 6.63 -8.43
C ALA A 75 4.39 5.78 -7.23
N ALA A 76 3.52 5.49 -6.27
CA ALA A 76 3.84 4.65 -5.11
C ALA A 76 4.11 3.19 -5.51
N GLU A 77 3.32 2.65 -6.45
CA GLU A 77 3.51 1.28 -6.97
C GLU A 77 4.85 1.13 -7.70
N GLU A 78 5.15 2.04 -8.62
CA GLU A 78 6.42 2.01 -9.34
C GLU A 78 7.62 2.30 -8.43
N LEU A 79 7.44 3.20 -7.44
CA LEU A 79 8.46 3.44 -6.44
C LEU A 79 8.77 2.15 -5.66
N ALA A 80 7.74 1.38 -5.29
CA ALA A 80 7.92 0.12 -4.58
C ALA A 80 8.68 -0.91 -5.42
N GLU A 81 8.34 -1.02 -6.71
CA GLU A 81 9.01 -1.95 -7.63
C GLU A 81 10.48 -1.60 -7.83
N GLN A 82 10.75 -0.33 -8.16
CA GLN A 82 12.12 0.12 -8.46
C GLN A 82 12.99 0.25 -7.19
N TRP A 83 12.35 0.36 -6.01
CA TRP A 83 13.07 0.38 -4.73
C TRP A 83 13.71 -0.95 -4.41
N GLU A 84 13.03 -2.03 -4.73
CA GLU A 84 13.53 -3.39 -4.51
C GLU A 84 14.64 -3.79 -5.48
N ASP A 85 14.56 -3.30 -6.73
CA ASP A 85 15.51 -3.64 -7.77
C ASP A 85 16.82 -2.82 -7.69
N GLY A 86 16.89 -1.87 -6.74
CA GLY A 86 18.10 -1.07 -6.49
C GLY A 86 19.29 -1.93 -6.11
N GLN A 87 20.30 -1.94 -6.99
CA GLN A 87 21.52 -2.75 -6.94
C GLN A 87 22.21 -2.76 -5.58
N GLU A 88 22.89 -3.87 -5.28
CA GLU A 88 23.86 -4.02 -4.20
C GLU A 88 24.79 -2.80 -4.14
N GLY A 89 24.69 -2.01 -3.06
CA GLY A 89 25.54 -0.82 -2.83
C GLY A 89 24.82 0.47 -2.48
N GLN A 90 23.48 0.56 -2.61
CA GLN A 90 22.73 1.71 -2.14
C GLN A 90 22.23 1.47 -0.71
N ASP A 91 22.64 2.30 0.18
CA ASP A 91 22.40 2.58 1.64
C ASP A 91 21.47 1.66 2.46
N GLY A 92 20.98 0.53 1.96
CA GLY A 92 20.13 -0.45 2.68
C GLY A 92 18.87 0.16 3.34
N ARG A 93 18.42 1.34 2.88
CA ARG A 93 17.28 2.02 3.48
C ARG A 93 15.97 1.27 3.20
N PRO A 94 15.11 1.10 4.21
CA PRO A 94 13.82 0.47 4.04
C PRO A 94 12.93 1.29 3.08
N PHE A 95 11.92 0.66 2.50
CA PHE A 95 10.89 1.34 1.71
C PHE A 95 10.21 2.43 2.53
N PRO A 96 9.99 3.64 1.97
CA PRO A 96 9.43 4.76 2.71
C PRO A 96 8.01 4.51 3.20
N GLN A 97 7.63 5.18 4.28
CA GLN A 97 6.25 5.20 4.71
C GLN A 97 5.45 6.09 3.75
N ILE A 98 4.48 5.51 3.05
CA ILE A 98 3.62 6.26 2.12
C ILE A 98 2.40 6.79 2.86
N VAL A 99 2.15 8.09 2.72
CA VAL A 99 0.95 8.77 3.23
C VAL A 99 0.22 9.41 2.06
N PHE A 100 -0.99 9.00 1.79
CA PHE A 100 -1.81 9.66 0.78
C PHE A 100 -2.51 10.89 1.37
N VAL A 101 -2.46 12.00 0.62
CA VAL A 101 -3.16 13.27 0.96
C VAL A 101 -4.12 13.56 -0.18
N THR A 102 -5.43 13.41 0.04
CA THR A 102 -6.40 13.41 -1.07
C THR A 102 -7.72 14.06 -0.71
N ALA A 103 -8.41 14.60 -1.71
CA ALA A 103 -9.79 15.07 -1.61
C ALA A 103 -10.84 13.94 -1.77
N TYR A 104 -10.40 12.72 -2.05
CA TYR A 104 -11.28 11.60 -2.37
C TYR A 104 -11.75 10.84 -1.13
N ASP A 105 -13.09 10.80 -1.01
CA ASP A 105 -13.82 10.09 0.05
C ASP A 105 -14.30 8.69 -0.43
N ASP A 106 -13.89 8.27 -1.61
CA ASP A 106 -14.51 7.16 -2.31
C ASP A 106 -13.89 5.78 -2.05
N TYR A 107 -14.73 4.77 -2.12
CA TYR A 107 -14.56 3.32 -1.96
C TYR A 107 -13.31 2.69 -2.60
N ALA A 108 -12.69 3.34 -3.57
CA ALA A 108 -11.39 2.94 -4.12
C ALA A 108 -10.26 3.04 -3.08
N LEU A 109 -10.40 3.93 -2.09
CA LEU A 109 -9.44 4.07 -0.99
C LEU A 109 -9.47 2.88 -0.02
N ALA A 110 -10.60 2.24 0.20
CA ALA A 110 -10.67 1.11 1.13
C ALA A 110 -9.75 -0.06 0.74
N ALA A 111 -9.53 -0.27 -0.55
CA ALA A 111 -8.57 -1.25 -1.04
C ALA A 111 -7.11 -0.77 -0.89
N PHE A 112 -6.88 0.57 -0.91
CA PHE A 112 -5.57 1.19 -0.75
C PHE A 112 -5.24 1.56 0.69
N GLU A 113 -6.22 1.72 1.58
CA GLU A 113 -6.01 1.94 3.01
C GLU A 113 -5.14 0.85 3.65
N GLN A 114 -5.15 -0.34 3.09
CA GLN A 114 -4.32 -1.45 3.56
C GLN A 114 -2.86 -1.34 3.13
N ALA A 115 -2.54 -0.60 2.08
CA ALA A 115 -1.19 -0.46 1.52
C ALA A 115 -0.42 0.77 2.04
N ALA A 116 -1.11 1.83 2.43
CA ALA A 116 -0.50 3.06 2.93
C ALA A 116 -0.16 2.99 4.42
N ALA A 117 0.82 3.79 4.84
CA ALA A 117 1.10 3.99 6.26
C ALA A 117 -0.03 4.74 6.96
N ASP A 118 -0.62 5.70 6.24
CA ASP A 118 -1.81 6.46 6.62
C ASP A 118 -2.38 7.20 5.40
N TYR A 119 -3.56 7.81 5.57
CA TYR A 119 -4.11 8.77 4.62
C TYR A 119 -4.68 10.00 5.33
N VAL A 120 -4.65 11.14 4.66
CA VAL A 120 -5.13 12.43 5.16
C VAL A 120 -6.08 13.03 4.14
N LEU A 121 -7.33 13.30 4.55
CA LEU A 121 -8.31 13.96 3.69
C LEU A 121 -8.02 15.46 3.60
N LYS A 122 -8.15 16.03 2.40
CA LYS A 122 -8.19 17.46 2.15
C LYS A 122 -9.60 18.02 2.48
N PRO A 123 -9.74 19.18 3.11
CA PRO A 123 -8.65 20.06 3.56
C PRO A 123 -7.89 19.48 4.76
N VAL A 124 -6.56 19.61 4.74
CA VAL A 124 -5.69 19.04 5.77
C VAL A 124 -6.00 19.70 7.12
N ASN A 125 -6.43 18.89 8.07
CA ASN A 125 -6.74 19.31 9.44
C ASN A 125 -5.57 18.96 10.35
N ASP A 126 -5.13 19.92 11.17
CA ASP A 126 -4.01 19.76 12.09
C ASP A 126 -4.17 18.62 13.08
N ALA A 127 -5.38 18.41 13.61
CA ALA A 127 -5.64 17.33 14.56
C ALA A 127 -5.49 15.95 13.90
N ARG A 128 -5.92 15.80 12.63
CA ARG A 128 -5.78 14.57 11.87
C ARG A 128 -4.34 14.36 11.44
N LEU A 129 -3.68 15.39 10.90
CA LEU A 129 -2.28 15.33 10.51
C LEU A 129 -1.38 15.04 11.73
N GLY A 130 -1.68 15.59 12.90
CA GLY A 130 -0.97 15.30 14.15
C GLY A 130 -1.01 13.82 14.53
N LYS A 131 -2.19 13.16 14.43
CA LYS A 131 -2.32 11.72 14.64
C LYS A 131 -1.49 10.91 13.63
N THR A 132 -1.46 11.33 12.36
CA THR A 132 -0.62 10.72 11.33
C THR A 132 0.86 10.83 11.67
N VAL A 133 1.31 12.02 12.09
CA VAL A 133 2.70 12.27 12.52
C VAL A 133 3.08 11.38 13.70
N GLU A 134 2.24 11.25 14.71
CA GLU A 134 2.49 10.36 15.86
C GLU A 134 2.65 8.90 15.43
N ARG A 135 1.77 8.40 14.55
CA ARG A 135 1.88 7.03 14.01
C ARG A 135 3.15 6.81 13.22
N LEU A 136 3.54 7.78 12.39
CA LEU A 136 4.79 7.71 11.63
C LEU A 136 6.01 7.67 12.54
N LYS A 137 6.06 8.52 13.57
CA LYS A 137 7.13 8.51 14.57
C LYS A 137 7.27 7.15 15.25
N GLN A 138 6.16 6.56 15.68
CA GLN A 138 6.15 5.23 16.31
C GLN A 138 6.65 4.13 15.35
N ARG A 139 6.22 4.15 14.09
CA ARG A 139 6.65 3.15 13.08
C ARG A 139 8.13 3.26 12.76
N LEU A 140 8.65 4.48 12.61
CA LEU A 140 10.07 4.70 12.32
C LEU A 140 10.96 4.34 13.51
N GLN A 141 10.51 4.55 14.74
CA GLN A 141 11.22 4.11 15.95
C GLN A 141 11.23 2.59 16.11
N ALA A 142 10.14 1.91 15.77
CA ALA A 142 10.06 0.45 15.82
C ALA A 142 10.89 -0.26 14.74
N ALA A 143 11.28 0.45 13.67
CA ALA A 143 12.13 -0.09 12.60
C ALA A 143 13.64 -0.11 12.95
N VAL A 144 14.05 0.51 14.05
CA VAL A 144 15.43 0.46 14.54
C VAL A 144 15.59 -0.80 15.40
N PRO A 145 16.50 -1.75 15.09
CA PRO A 145 16.72 -2.94 15.92
C PRO A 145 17.34 -2.53 17.27
N GLY A 146 16.50 -2.38 18.28
CA GLY A 146 16.88 -2.22 19.66
C GLY A 146 16.31 -3.36 20.52
N PRO A 147 16.83 -3.66 21.74
CA PRO A 147 16.33 -4.76 22.55
C PRO A 147 14.84 -4.58 22.83
N ALA A 148 14.08 -5.63 22.57
CA ALA A 148 12.63 -5.67 22.63
C ALA A 148 12.08 -5.08 23.94
N PRO A 149 11.22 -4.06 23.90
CA PRO A 149 10.37 -3.74 25.03
C PRO A 149 9.23 -4.74 25.08
N THR A 150 9.04 -5.33 26.24
CA THR A 150 7.93 -6.18 26.62
C THR A 150 6.59 -5.60 26.16
N ALA A 151 5.82 -6.42 25.48
CA ALA A 151 4.52 -6.12 24.91
C ALA A 151 3.56 -5.50 25.92
N SER A 152 3.21 -4.23 25.70
CA SER A 152 1.93 -3.68 26.11
C SER A 152 1.20 -3.30 24.85
N ALA A 153 0.16 -4.04 24.52
CA ALA A 153 -0.76 -3.72 23.45
C ALA A 153 -1.36 -2.33 23.71
N PRO A 154 -1.31 -1.39 22.75
CA PRO A 154 -2.07 -0.16 22.90
C PRO A 154 -3.55 -0.48 22.78
N ALA A 155 -4.30 -0.13 23.83
CA ALA A 155 -5.76 -0.18 23.83
C ALA A 155 -6.33 0.68 22.67
N PRO A 156 -7.43 0.26 22.02
CA PRO A 156 -8.07 1.04 20.97
C PRO A 156 -8.60 2.35 21.57
N VAL A 157 -8.02 3.47 21.14
CA VAL A 157 -8.54 4.80 21.50
C VAL A 157 -9.88 5.05 20.80
N ALA A 158 -10.91 5.09 21.59
CA ALA A 158 -12.30 5.29 21.24
C ALA A 158 -12.57 6.72 20.73
N SER A 159 -12.29 6.98 19.46
CA SER A 159 -12.76 8.19 18.76
C SER A 159 -13.16 7.94 17.30
N ASP A 160 -12.68 6.84 16.69
CA ASP A 160 -13.07 6.45 15.32
C ASP A 160 -14.25 5.45 15.32
N ASP A 161 -14.68 4.97 16.50
CA ASP A 161 -15.74 3.97 16.65
C ASP A 161 -17.10 4.47 16.15
N ASN A 162 -17.38 5.78 16.27
CA ASN A 162 -18.63 6.33 15.77
C ASN A 162 -18.63 6.49 14.25
N LEU A 163 -17.50 6.85 13.65
CA LEU A 163 -17.36 6.92 12.19
C LEU A 163 -17.31 5.51 11.59
N ALA A 164 -16.56 4.60 12.21
CA ALA A 164 -16.52 3.19 11.81
C ALA A 164 -17.91 2.52 11.96
N ARG A 165 -18.66 2.82 13.03
CA ARG A 165 -20.03 2.34 13.21
C ARG A 165 -21.03 2.96 12.22
N LEU A 166 -20.90 4.26 11.92
CA LEU A 166 -21.71 4.93 10.89
C LEU A 166 -21.39 4.37 9.50
N LEU A 167 -20.12 4.15 9.18
CA LEU A 167 -19.70 3.51 7.93
C LEU A 167 -20.17 2.06 7.85
N ALA A 168 -20.06 1.29 8.94
CA ALA A 168 -20.60 -0.07 9.03
C ALA A 168 -22.13 -0.11 8.89
N GLN A 169 -22.84 0.87 9.45
CA GLN A 169 -24.30 0.99 9.28
C GLN A 169 -24.68 1.40 7.86
N LEU A 170 -23.94 2.31 7.22
CA LEU A 170 -24.14 2.68 5.82
C LEU A 170 -23.80 1.50 4.88
N GLN A 171 -22.76 0.74 5.16
CA GLN A 171 -22.41 -0.49 4.43
C GLN A 171 -23.48 -1.58 4.62
N ALA A 172 -24.08 -1.69 5.79
CA ALA A 172 -25.18 -2.63 6.05
C ALA A 172 -26.50 -2.24 5.34
N MET A 173 -26.68 -0.98 4.99
CA MET A 173 -27.85 -0.48 4.26
C MET A 173 -27.69 -0.50 2.73
N THR A 174 -26.46 -0.69 2.22
CA THR A 174 -26.22 -0.89 0.79
C THR A 174 -26.26 -2.39 0.52
N PRO A 175 -27.17 -2.90 -0.34
CA PRO A 175 -27.15 -4.32 -0.69
C PRO A 175 -25.76 -4.64 -1.25
N PRO A 176 -25.10 -5.72 -0.79
CA PRO A 176 -23.77 -6.08 -1.29
C PRO A 176 -23.87 -6.23 -2.80
N ALA A 177 -23.03 -5.50 -3.52
CA ALA A 177 -22.89 -5.69 -4.97
C ALA A 177 -22.71 -7.18 -5.23
N PRO A 178 -23.39 -7.77 -6.23
CA PRO A 178 -23.30 -9.21 -6.48
C PRO A 178 -21.83 -9.58 -6.69
N ARG A 179 -21.23 -10.25 -5.70
CA ARG A 179 -19.86 -10.71 -5.75
C ARG A 179 -19.73 -11.74 -6.87
N LEU A 180 -18.67 -11.61 -7.63
CA LEU A 180 -18.38 -12.56 -8.70
C LEU A 180 -18.23 -13.98 -8.11
N GLN A 181 -18.93 -14.95 -8.65
CA GLN A 181 -18.82 -16.35 -8.24
C GLN A 181 -18.21 -17.22 -9.33
N LEU A 182 -18.37 -16.80 -10.58
CA LEU A 182 -17.97 -17.54 -11.77
C LEU A 182 -17.27 -16.60 -12.75
N ILE A 183 -16.13 -17.04 -13.25
CA ILE A 183 -15.40 -16.37 -14.32
C ILE A 183 -15.72 -17.07 -15.64
N ARG A 184 -15.92 -16.27 -16.69
CA ARG A 184 -16.13 -16.75 -18.04
C ARG A 184 -14.87 -16.50 -18.86
N ALA A 185 -14.12 -17.55 -19.16
CA ALA A 185 -12.92 -17.47 -19.96
C ALA A 185 -13.15 -18.03 -21.34
N ALA A 186 -12.80 -17.28 -22.39
CA ALA A 186 -12.85 -17.77 -23.77
C ALA A 186 -11.65 -18.73 -24.01
N VAL A 187 -11.94 -19.97 -24.41
CA VAL A 187 -10.92 -20.96 -24.75
C VAL A 187 -11.23 -21.50 -26.14
N GLY A 188 -10.53 -21.01 -27.16
CA GLY A 188 -10.81 -21.35 -28.55
C GLY A 188 -12.24 -20.95 -28.95
N ASN A 189 -13.07 -21.92 -29.30
CA ASN A 189 -14.46 -21.73 -29.70
C ASN A 189 -15.48 -22.05 -28.58
N SER A 190 -15.01 -22.18 -27.34
CA SER A 190 -15.82 -22.48 -26.16
C SER A 190 -15.60 -21.45 -25.04
N VAL A 191 -16.56 -21.38 -24.11
CA VAL A 191 -16.45 -20.57 -22.90
C VAL A 191 -16.29 -21.52 -21.73
N ARG A 192 -15.12 -21.47 -21.07
CA ARG A 192 -14.87 -22.19 -19.83
C ARG A 192 -15.47 -21.40 -18.66
N MET A 193 -16.28 -22.05 -17.86
CA MET A 193 -16.82 -21.50 -16.63
C MET A 193 -15.89 -21.94 -15.47
N ILE A 194 -15.29 -20.96 -14.79
CA ILE A 194 -14.34 -21.20 -13.71
C ILE A 194 -14.98 -20.70 -12.41
N ALA A 195 -15.14 -21.56 -11.44
CA ALA A 195 -15.58 -21.17 -10.12
C ALA A 195 -14.46 -20.38 -9.41
N LEU A 196 -14.80 -19.27 -8.73
CA LEU A 196 -13.82 -18.48 -8.01
C LEU A 196 -13.09 -19.29 -6.93
N ALA A 197 -13.74 -20.28 -6.35
CA ALA A 197 -13.16 -21.20 -5.36
C ALA A 197 -12.00 -22.04 -5.91
N ASP A 198 -11.93 -22.23 -7.23
CA ASP A 198 -10.87 -22.98 -7.89
C ASP A 198 -9.69 -22.12 -8.31
N VAL A 199 -9.82 -20.79 -8.19
CA VAL A 199 -8.77 -19.85 -8.58
C VAL A 199 -7.71 -19.79 -7.49
N VAL A 200 -6.45 -19.94 -7.91
CA VAL A 200 -5.26 -19.81 -7.05
C VAL A 200 -4.78 -18.38 -7.01
N TYR A 201 -4.60 -17.77 -8.19
CA TYR A 201 -4.26 -16.36 -8.32
C TYR A 201 -4.62 -15.80 -9.70
N PHE A 202 -4.65 -14.47 -9.79
CA PHE A 202 -4.78 -13.69 -11.02
C PHE A 202 -3.47 -12.97 -11.27
N GLU A 203 -3.04 -12.96 -12.52
CA GLU A 203 -1.84 -12.24 -12.96
C GLU A 203 -2.14 -11.38 -14.17
N ALA A 204 -1.84 -10.08 -14.08
CA ALA A 204 -1.99 -9.16 -15.19
C ALA A 204 -0.93 -9.44 -16.25
N LEU A 205 -1.38 -9.67 -17.46
CA LEU A 205 -0.60 -9.65 -18.68
C LEU A 205 -1.02 -8.41 -19.50
N ASP A 206 -0.25 -8.04 -20.49
CA ASP A 206 -0.38 -6.80 -21.27
C ASP A 206 -1.84 -6.36 -21.55
N LYS A 207 -2.68 -7.26 -22.08
CA LYS A 207 -4.10 -7.01 -22.44
C LYS A 207 -5.07 -7.98 -21.80
N TYR A 208 -4.60 -8.90 -21.01
CA TYR A 208 -5.37 -10.00 -20.44
C TYR A 208 -5.01 -10.19 -18.98
N ILE A 209 -5.89 -10.84 -18.25
CA ILE A 209 -5.58 -11.45 -16.96
C ILE A 209 -5.43 -12.94 -17.15
N ASN A 210 -4.33 -13.51 -16.71
CA ASN A 210 -4.16 -14.93 -16.54
C ASN A 210 -4.86 -15.36 -15.24
N VAL A 211 -5.83 -16.22 -15.37
CA VAL A 211 -6.55 -16.86 -14.25
C VAL A 211 -5.94 -18.22 -14.02
N VAL A 212 -5.13 -18.31 -12.99
CA VAL A 212 -4.44 -19.56 -12.63
C VAL A 212 -5.28 -20.34 -11.64
N CYS A 213 -5.66 -21.55 -12.04
CA CYS A 213 -6.48 -22.47 -11.27
C CYS A 213 -5.66 -23.70 -10.88
N ARG A 214 -6.23 -24.57 -10.04
CA ARG A 214 -5.58 -25.82 -9.63
C ARG A 214 -5.37 -26.80 -10.78
N ASP A 215 -6.22 -26.73 -11.81
CA ASP A 215 -6.30 -27.66 -12.93
C ASP A 215 -5.92 -27.03 -14.28
N GLY A 216 -5.32 -25.85 -14.27
CA GLY A 216 -4.84 -25.17 -15.48
C GLY A 216 -5.07 -23.66 -15.43
N GLU A 217 -4.82 -23.02 -16.56
CA GLU A 217 -4.86 -21.59 -16.72
C GLU A 217 -5.89 -21.18 -17.77
N ALA A 218 -6.36 -19.94 -17.70
CA ALA A 218 -7.25 -19.35 -18.69
C ALA A 218 -7.04 -17.83 -18.78
N LEU A 219 -7.21 -17.27 -19.97
CA LEU A 219 -7.09 -15.84 -20.19
C LEU A 219 -8.45 -15.17 -20.23
N ILE A 220 -8.59 -14.04 -19.53
CA ILE A 220 -9.78 -13.20 -19.61
C ILE A 220 -9.38 -11.79 -20.04
N ARG A 221 -10.27 -11.13 -20.79
CA ARG A 221 -10.04 -9.77 -21.29
C ARG A 221 -10.72 -8.76 -20.36
N THR A 222 -10.06 -8.44 -19.27
CA THR A 222 -10.46 -7.42 -18.30
C THR A 222 -9.20 -6.89 -17.63
N SER A 223 -9.30 -5.83 -16.84
CA SER A 223 -8.20 -5.33 -16.03
C SER A 223 -8.35 -5.77 -14.56
N LEU A 224 -7.22 -5.87 -13.83
CA LEU A 224 -7.27 -6.15 -12.37
C LEU A 224 -8.04 -5.06 -11.63
N LYS A 225 -7.98 -3.81 -12.10
CA LYS A 225 -8.71 -2.67 -11.54
C LYS A 225 -10.23 -2.85 -11.64
N GLU A 226 -10.72 -3.47 -12.72
CA GLU A 226 -12.14 -3.78 -12.90
C GLU A 226 -12.56 -5.06 -12.17
N LEU A 227 -11.64 -6.00 -12.00
CA LEU A 227 -11.90 -7.28 -11.35
C LEU A 227 -11.91 -7.16 -9.82
N LEU A 228 -10.96 -6.42 -9.24
CA LEU A 228 -10.76 -6.34 -7.79
C LEU A 228 -12.03 -5.94 -7.00
N PRO A 229 -12.82 -4.93 -7.41
CA PRO A 229 -14.05 -4.57 -6.68
C PRO A 229 -15.14 -5.64 -6.72
N GLN A 230 -15.07 -6.61 -7.64
CA GLN A 230 -16.02 -7.70 -7.78
C GLN A 230 -15.64 -8.94 -6.94
N LEU A 231 -14.40 -8.99 -6.45
CA LEU A 231 -13.88 -10.08 -5.62
C LEU A 231 -14.23 -9.84 -4.13
N ASP A 232 -14.25 -10.92 -3.36
CA ASP A 232 -14.38 -10.84 -1.92
C ASP A 232 -13.02 -10.48 -1.29
N PRO A 233 -12.86 -9.32 -0.63
CA PRO A 233 -11.59 -8.90 -0.03
C PRO A 233 -11.14 -9.80 1.12
N GLN A 234 -12.03 -10.62 1.70
CA GLN A 234 -11.64 -11.63 2.69
C GLN A 234 -11.01 -12.87 2.04
N GLN A 235 -11.31 -13.13 0.77
CA GLN A 235 -10.84 -14.31 0.05
C GLN A 235 -9.72 -14.01 -0.93
N PHE A 236 -9.66 -12.81 -1.49
CA PHE A 236 -8.71 -12.43 -2.52
C PHE A 236 -7.94 -11.19 -2.10
N TRP A 237 -6.62 -11.32 -2.06
CA TRP A 237 -5.72 -10.27 -1.61
C TRP A 237 -4.85 -9.81 -2.78
N GLN A 238 -4.86 -8.51 -3.06
CA GLN A 238 -3.87 -7.94 -3.96
C GLN A 238 -2.53 -7.93 -3.23
N ILE A 239 -1.50 -8.50 -3.87
CA ILE A 239 -0.15 -8.62 -3.32
C ILE A 239 0.88 -7.86 -4.15
N HIS A 240 0.51 -7.52 -5.36
CA HIS A 240 1.29 -6.76 -6.32
C HIS A 240 0.35 -6.02 -7.25
N ARG A 241 0.77 -4.93 -7.93
CA ARG A 241 -0.10 -4.22 -8.89
C ARG A 241 -0.66 -5.15 -9.98
N GLY A 242 0.10 -6.16 -10.35
CA GLY A 242 -0.26 -7.15 -11.35
C GLY A 242 -0.74 -8.49 -10.79
N THR A 243 -0.94 -8.65 -9.47
CA THR A 243 -1.22 -9.97 -8.90
C THR A 243 -2.23 -9.90 -7.75
N ILE A 244 -3.28 -10.71 -7.86
CA ILE A 244 -4.26 -10.95 -6.80
C ILE A 244 -4.23 -12.44 -6.47
N VAL A 245 -4.08 -12.82 -5.21
CA VAL A 245 -3.98 -14.22 -4.76
C VAL A 245 -5.18 -14.62 -3.91
N SER A 246 -5.62 -15.86 -4.03
CA SER A 246 -6.58 -16.44 -3.10
C SER A 246 -5.91 -16.70 -1.75
N ALA A 247 -6.46 -16.14 -0.66
CA ALA A 247 -5.94 -16.32 0.70
C ALA A 247 -5.86 -17.79 1.10
N SER A 248 -6.82 -18.60 0.66
CA SER A 248 -6.85 -20.04 0.92
C SER A 248 -5.74 -20.82 0.20
N ALA A 249 -5.21 -20.27 -0.89
CA ALA A 249 -4.12 -20.86 -1.67
C ALA A 249 -2.73 -20.61 -1.06
N ILE A 250 -2.60 -19.66 -0.13
CA ILE A 250 -1.33 -19.32 0.50
C ILE A 250 -0.94 -20.40 1.50
N ALA A 251 0.27 -20.94 1.35
CA ALA A 251 0.86 -21.88 2.30
C ALA A 251 1.69 -21.16 3.36
N SER A 252 2.56 -20.24 2.92
CA SER A 252 3.43 -19.46 3.80
C SER A 252 3.89 -18.18 3.11
N ALA A 253 4.25 -17.19 3.93
CA ALA A 253 4.91 -15.97 3.50
C ALA A 253 6.32 -15.97 4.08
N VAL A 254 7.34 -15.88 3.23
CA VAL A 254 8.74 -15.98 3.60
C VAL A 254 9.44 -14.68 3.26
N ARG A 255 10.21 -14.13 4.22
CA ARG A 255 11.13 -13.02 3.97
C ARG A 255 12.52 -13.58 3.73
N ASP A 256 13.15 -13.12 2.67
CA ASP A 256 14.56 -13.40 2.41
C ASP A 256 15.49 -12.51 3.26
N GLU A 257 16.79 -12.73 3.17
CA GLU A 257 17.81 -11.95 3.89
C GLU A 257 17.82 -10.47 3.47
N ALA A 258 17.35 -10.16 2.27
CA ALA A 258 17.21 -8.79 1.75
C ALA A 258 15.88 -8.13 2.18
N GLY A 259 15.04 -8.83 2.97
CA GLY A 259 13.76 -8.34 3.45
C GLY A 259 12.61 -8.45 2.44
N LYS A 260 12.83 -9.02 1.25
CA LYS A 260 11.81 -9.23 0.23
C LYS A 260 10.84 -10.34 0.68
N LEU A 261 9.56 -10.08 0.49
CA LEU A 261 8.50 -11.00 0.88
C LEU A 261 8.01 -11.80 -0.34
N SER A 262 8.00 -13.12 -0.23
CA SER A 262 7.45 -14.01 -1.24
C SER A 262 6.45 -14.99 -0.62
N LEU A 263 5.45 -15.39 -1.40
CA LEU A 263 4.45 -16.38 -1.00
C LEU A 263 4.73 -17.72 -1.65
N THR A 264 4.69 -18.76 -0.84
CA THR A 264 4.62 -20.14 -1.31
C THR A 264 3.15 -20.56 -1.33
N LEU A 265 2.72 -21.18 -2.40
CA LEU A 265 1.33 -21.59 -2.60
C LEU A 265 1.12 -23.05 -2.22
N ARG A 266 -0.10 -23.38 -1.77
CA ARG A 266 -0.56 -24.75 -1.59
C ARG A 266 -0.84 -25.37 -2.96
N GLN A 267 -0.28 -26.53 -3.23
CA GLN A 267 -0.59 -27.29 -4.45
C GLN A 267 -0.27 -26.57 -5.78
N HIS A 268 0.56 -25.54 -5.75
CA HIS A 268 1.02 -24.84 -6.96
C HIS A 268 2.51 -24.48 -6.82
N PRO A 269 3.36 -24.73 -7.84
CA PRO A 269 4.80 -24.52 -7.74
C PRO A 269 5.26 -23.07 -7.79
N ALA A 270 4.38 -22.15 -8.22
CA ALA A 270 4.74 -20.74 -8.33
C ALA A 270 5.03 -20.12 -6.97
N GLN A 271 6.06 -19.29 -6.93
CA GLN A 271 6.31 -18.35 -5.84
C GLN A 271 5.88 -16.95 -6.28
N LEU A 272 4.99 -16.32 -5.52
CA LEU A 272 4.48 -15.00 -5.83
C LEU A 272 5.22 -13.96 -5.00
N ARG A 273 5.73 -12.93 -5.67
CA ARG A 273 6.37 -11.80 -5.01
C ARG A 273 5.32 -10.86 -4.42
N VAL A 274 5.57 -10.38 -3.21
CA VAL A 274 4.72 -9.39 -2.54
C VAL A 274 5.41 -8.03 -2.60
N SER A 275 4.73 -7.04 -3.18
CA SER A 275 5.24 -5.66 -3.16
C SER A 275 5.28 -5.12 -1.72
N PRO A 276 6.26 -4.26 -1.36
CA PRO A 276 6.34 -3.62 -0.05
C PRO A 276 5.06 -2.93 0.39
N LEU A 277 4.30 -2.38 -0.56
CA LEU A 277 2.99 -1.76 -0.29
C LEU A 277 2.02 -2.73 0.38
N TYR A 278 2.01 -3.99 -0.02
CA TYR A 278 1.10 -5.03 0.47
C TYR A 278 1.70 -5.93 1.55
N ALA A 279 2.95 -5.70 1.95
CA ALA A 279 3.65 -6.52 2.94
C ALA A 279 3.00 -6.52 4.33
N HIS A 280 2.19 -5.50 4.63
CA HIS A 280 1.45 -5.39 5.89
C HIS A 280 0.39 -6.49 6.07
N LEU A 281 -0.16 -7.06 4.98
CA LEU A 281 -1.13 -8.17 5.02
C LEU A 281 -0.54 -9.44 5.65
N PHE A 282 0.79 -9.56 5.71
CA PHE A 282 1.52 -10.73 6.19
C PHE A 282 2.30 -10.45 7.49
N ARG A 283 1.95 -9.40 8.24
CA ARG A 283 2.49 -9.19 9.59
C ARG A 283 1.87 -10.18 10.55
N GLN A 284 2.69 -10.70 11.46
CA GLN A 284 2.19 -11.55 12.55
C GLN A 284 1.22 -10.72 13.43
N MET A 285 0.10 -11.35 13.80
CA MET A 285 -0.85 -10.78 14.75
C MET A 285 -0.26 -10.72 16.16
#